data_c4bec7c16c5d40e6ff7d4852b43b9fb3
#
_entry.id   c4bec7c16c5d40e6ff7d4852b43b9fb3
#
_cell.length_a   1.000
_cell.length_b   1.000
_cell.length_c   1.000
_cell.angle_alpha   90.00
_cell.angle_beta   90.00
_cell.angle_gamma   90.00
#
_symmetry.space_group_name_H-M   'P 1'
#
loop_
_entity.id
_entity.type
_entity.pdbx_description
1 polymer ?
#
loop_
_entity_poly.entity_id
_entity_poly.type
_entity_poly.pdbx_seq_one_letter_code
_entity_poly.pdbx_strand_id
1 'polypeptide(L)'
;QTLGGYWSVYWYEGRIYGTEIARGLDVFELTPSEYLSANEIAAARMAEQGRTVNPQQQYPVTWPAHPVVARAYMDQLARDKALKADVASRLTAVLDAATPLVDQARRSAAVARDLRAAAQALDVSGNGPTAQRLTALRDTLVRIADRVS
;
A
#
# COMPACT_ATOMS: atom_id res chain seq x y z
N GLN A 1 10.92 -18.25 -35.71
CA GLN A 1 10.65 -17.98 -34.29
C GLN A 1 11.55 -16.81 -33.87
N THR A 2 10.96 -15.67 -33.53
CA THR A 2 11.72 -14.56 -32.93
C THR A 2 12.00 -14.97 -31.47
N LEU A 3 13.26 -15.07 -31.09
CA LEU A 3 13.66 -15.24 -29.70
C LEU A 3 13.27 -13.96 -28.95
N GLY A 4 12.38 -14.06 -27.97
CA GLY A 4 11.98 -12.98 -27.11
C GLY A 4 12.15 -13.36 -25.64
N GLY A 5 12.31 -12.38 -24.78
CA GLY A 5 12.42 -12.59 -23.34
C GLY A 5 13.09 -11.40 -22.65
N TYR A 6 12.88 -11.30 -21.34
CA TYR A 6 13.47 -10.24 -20.56
C TYR A 6 14.73 -10.70 -19.85
N TRP A 7 15.80 -9.91 -19.97
CA TRP A 7 17.03 -10.11 -19.20
C TRP A 7 16.83 -9.74 -17.75
N SER A 8 16.09 -8.63 -17.50
CA SER A 8 15.83 -8.11 -16.16
C SER A 8 14.56 -7.27 -16.16
N VAL A 9 13.92 -7.20 -15.01
CA VAL A 9 12.72 -6.39 -14.78
C VAL A 9 12.87 -5.66 -13.46
N TYR A 10 12.64 -4.33 -13.46
CA TYR A 10 12.78 -3.47 -12.29
C TYR A 10 11.56 -2.60 -12.09
N TRP A 11 11.16 -2.44 -10.84
CA TRP A 11 10.18 -1.43 -10.43
C TRP A 11 10.89 -0.14 -10.04
N TYR A 12 10.47 0.99 -10.63
CA TYR A 12 10.98 2.30 -10.28
C TYR A 12 9.94 3.39 -10.57
N GLU A 13 9.68 4.26 -9.60
CA GLU A 13 8.77 5.40 -9.70
C GLU A 13 7.40 5.07 -10.33
N GLY A 14 6.80 3.96 -9.89
CA GLY A 14 5.45 3.58 -10.33
C GLY A 14 5.38 2.87 -11.68
N ARG A 15 6.52 2.52 -12.27
CA ARG A 15 6.61 1.81 -13.56
C ARG A 15 7.48 0.57 -13.46
N ILE A 16 7.26 -0.36 -14.37
CA ILE A 16 8.08 -1.55 -14.55
C ILE A 16 8.92 -1.34 -15.81
N TYR A 17 10.22 -1.46 -15.66
CA TYR A 17 11.20 -1.36 -16.75
C TYR A 17 11.75 -2.76 -17.04
N GLY A 18 11.57 -3.23 -18.27
CA GLY A 18 12.04 -4.55 -18.71
C GLY A 18 13.00 -4.42 -19.87
N THR A 19 14.20 -5.02 -19.75
CA THR A 19 15.13 -5.09 -20.87
C THR A 19 14.82 -6.33 -21.69
N GLU A 20 14.31 -6.14 -22.90
CA GLU A 20 13.87 -7.23 -23.80
C GLU A 20 14.93 -7.48 -24.88
N ILE A 21 15.21 -8.76 -25.14
CA ILE A 21 16.33 -9.22 -26.00
C ILE A 21 16.27 -8.64 -27.41
N ALA A 22 15.07 -8.60 -28.01
CA ALA A 22 14.91 -8.22 -29.41
C ALA A 22 14.51 -6.75 -29.61
N ARG A 23 13.79 -6.14 -28.62
CA ARG A 23 13.24 -4.79 -28.73
C ARG A 23 14.01 -3.73 -27.93
N GLY A 24 14.81 -4.14 -26.96
CA GLY A 24 15.60 -3.26 -26.12
C GLY A 24 14.93 -2.96 -24.78
N LEU A 25 14.18 -1.86 -24.62
CA LEU A 25 13.55 -1.46 -23.36
C LEU A 25 12.03 -1.37 -23.52
N ASP A 26 11.32 -2.13 -22.70
CA ASP A 26 9.88 -1.98 -22.53
C ASP A 26 9.57 -1.28 -21.20
N VAL A 27 8.59 -0.39 -21.19
CA VAL A 27 8.10 0.29 -19.98
C VAL A 27 6.62 -0.02 -19.82
N PHE A 28 6.26 -0.57 -18.65
CA PHE A 28 4.90 -0.97 -18.35
C PHE A 28 4.31 -0.15 -17.19
N GLU A 29 3.01 0.04 -17.24
CA GLU A 29 2.21 0.51 -16.11
C GLU A 29 1.30 -0.62 -15.59
N LEU A 30 1.13 -0.68 -14.27
CA LEU A 30 0.16 -1.57 -13.66
C LEU A 30 -1.25 -1.04 -13.90
N THR A 31 -2.16 -1.93 -14.28
CA THR A 31 -3.60 -1.65 -14.39
C THR A 31 -4.39 -2.49 -13.38
N PRO A 32 -5.52 -1.98 -12.85
CA PRO A 32 -6.34 -2.76 -11.93
C PRO A 32 -6.84 -4.07 -12.54
N SER A 33 -6.91 -5.11 -11.71
CA SER A 33 -7.41 -6.44 -12.06
C SER A 33 -8.07 -7.09 -10.85
N GLU A 34 -8.58 -8.30 -10.99
CA GLU A 34 -9.10 -9.08 -9.85
C GLU A 34 -8.02 -9.41 -8.78
N TYR A 35 -6.73 -9.40 -9.18
CA TYR A 35 -5.60 -9.71 -8.29
C TYR A 35 -4.91 -8.47 -7.72
N LEU A 36 -5.17 -7.29 -8.30
CA LEU A 36 -4.47 -6.06 -7.96
C LEU A 36 -5.43 -4.87 -8.03
N SER A 37 -5.73 -4.27 -6.88
CA SER A 37 -6.67 -3.15 -6.80
C SER A 37 -6.04 -1.81 -7.21
N ALA A 38 -6.89 -0.82 -7.50
CA ALA A 38 -6.45 0.55 -7.74
C ALA A 38 -5.72 1.16 -6.52
N ASN A 39 -6.14 0.81 -5.29
CA ASN A 39 -5.46 1.27 -4.07
C ASN A 39 -4.08 0.66 -3.94
N GLU A 40 -3.89 -0.62 -4.29
CA GLU A 40 -2.58 -1.28 -4.26
C GLU A 40 -1.62 -0.64 -5.27
N ILE A 41 -2.09 -0.33 -6.48
CA ILE A 41 -1.29 0.37 -7.49
C ILE A 41 -0.91 1.77 -7.00
N ALA A 42 -1.87 2.52 -6.44
CA ALA A 42 -1.61 3.85 -5.91
C ALA A 42 -0.63 3.81 -4.73
N ALA A 43 -0.76 2.84 -3.81
CA ALA A 43 0.18 2.63 -2.73
C ALA A 43 1.58 2.25 -3.24
N ALA A 44 1.68 1.38 -4.26
CA ALA A 44 2.95 1.02 -4.87
C ALA A 44 3.68 2.23 -5.49
N ARG A 45 2.94 3.17 -6.07
CA ARG A 45 3.51 4.44 -6.59
C ARG A 45 4.04 5.37 -5.50
N MET A 46 3.58 5.22 -4.26
CA MET A 46 4.06 5.98 -3.10
C MET A 46 5.23 5.30 -2.39
N ALA A 47 5.66 4.12 -2.84
CA ALA A 47 6.74 3.38 -2.21
C ALA A 47 8.06 4.16 -2.30
N GLU A 48 8.72 4.34 -1.16
CA GLU A 48 9.99 5.03 -1.06
C GLU A 48 11.13 4.03 -1.25
N GLN A 49 11.93 4.27 -2.28
CA GLN A 49 13.09 3.45 -2.64
C GLN A 49 14.44 4.18 -2.37
N GLY A 50 14.38 5.38 -1.75
CA GLY A 50 15.53 6.22 -1.52
C GLY A 50 15.95 7.05 -2.74
N ARG A 51 16.92 7.94 -2.54
CA ARG A 51 17.41 8.86 -3.60
C ARG A 51 18.26 8.17 -4.65
N THR A 52 19.00 7.14 -4.25
CA THR A 52 19.85 6.35 -5.14
C THR A 52 19.32 4.93 -5.12
N VAL A 53 18.71 4.51 -6.21
CA VAL A 53 18.19 3.16 -6.36
C VAL A 53 19.25 2.29 -7.01
N ASN A 54 19.64 1.23 -6.31
CA ASN A 54 20.35 0.10 -6.91
C ASN A 54 19.43 -1.13 -6.83
N PRO A 55 18.76 -1.50 -7.93
CA PRO A 55 17.82 -2.63 -7.94
C PRO A 55 18.42 -3.96 -7.50
N GLN A 56 19.73 -4.12 -7.63
CA GLN A 56 20.42 -5.36 -7.24
C GLN A 56 20.67 -5.47 -5.73
N GLN A 57 20.63 -4.36 -4.99
CA GLN A 57 20.87 -4.37 -3.55
C GLN A 57 19.63 -4.65 -2.72
N GLN A 58 18.44 -4.71 -3.32
CA GLN A 58 17.16 -5.03 -2.65
C GLN A 58 16.94 -4.20 -1.37
N TYR A 59 17.03 -2.88 -1.47
CA TYR A 59 16.74 -2.01 -0.31
C TYR A 59 15.33 -2.26 0.23
N PRO A 60 15.14 -2.19 1.55
CA PRO A 60 13.81 -2.24 2.13
C PRO A 60 12.93 -1.14 1.54
N VAL A 61 11.80 -1.54 0.98
CA VAL A 61 10.78 -0.61 0.49
C VAL A 61 9.90 -0.19 1.66
N THR A 62 9.69 1.13 1.80
CA THR A 62 8.80 1.67 2.83
C THR A 62 7.66 2.45 2.19
N TRP A 63 6.55 2.58 2.92
CA TRP A 63 5.39 3.33 2.49
C TRP A 63 5.11 4.47 3.46
N PRO A 64 4.67 5.64 2.95
CA PRO A 64 4.30 6.76 3.80
C PRO A 64 3.04 6.46 4.63
N ALA A 65 2.85 7.23 5.70
CA ALA A 65 1.62 7.22 6.47
C ALA A 65 0.49 7.91 5.66
N HIS A 66 -0.17 7.16 4.80
CA HIS A 66 -1.20 7.67 3.89
C HIS A 66 -2.42 6.74 3.84
N PRO A 67 -3.67 7.28 3.80
CA PRO A 67 -4.88 6.47 3.75
C PRO A 67 -4.93 5.46 2.61
N VAL A 68 -4.37 5.77 1.43
CA VAL A 68 -4.34 4.82 0.31
C VAL A 68 -3.55 3.56 0.63
N VAL A 69 -2.49 3.66 1.45
CA VAL A 69 -1.71 2.49 1.90
C VAL A 69 -2.54 1.60 2.81
N ALA A 70 -3.31 2.19 3.73
CA ALA A 70 -4.25 1.43 4.57
C ALA A 70 -5.34 0.76 3.72
N ARG A 71 -5.90 1.44 2.71
CA ARG A 71 -6.89 0.86 1.78
C ARG A 71 -6.31 -0.31 0.98
N ALA A 72 -5.06 -0.22 0.56
CA ALA A 72 -4.39 -1.32 -0.13
C ALA A 72 -4.33 -2.59 0.75
N TYR A 73 -4.00 -2.45 2.03
CA TYR A 73 -4.07 -3.59 2.98
C TYR A 73 -5.50 -4.10 3.17
N MET A 74 -6.49 -3.20 3.24
CA MET A 74 -7.90 -3.60 3.34
C MET A 74 -8.33 -4.42 2.12
N ASP A 75 -7.94 -4.03 0.91
CA ASP A 75 -8.27 -4.74 -0.33
C ASP A 75 -7.65 -6.15 -0.35
N GLN A 76 -6.39 -6.28 0.09
CA GLN A 76 -5.74 -7.58 0.24
C GLN A 76 -6.46 -8.48 1.25
N LEU A 77 -6.80 -7.93 2.42
CA LEU A 77 -7.51 -8.65 3.47
C LEU A 77 -8.93 -9.03 3.04
N ALA A 78 -9.59 -8.21 2.22
CA ALA A 78 -10.91 -8.51 1.65
C ALA A 78 -10.85 -9.68 0.65
N ARG A 79 -9.83 -9.73 -0.22
CA ARG A 79 -9.60 -10.88 -1.11
C ARG A 79 -9.39 -12.18 -0.33
N ASP A 80 -8.68 -12.11 0.78
CA ASP A 80 -8.44 -13.25 1.67
C ASP A 80 -9.65 -13.56 2.58
N LYS A 81 -10.75 -12.78 2.49
CA LYS A 81 -11.93 -12.86 3.38
C LYS A 81 -11.58 -12.75 4.87
N ALA A 82 -10.51 -12.03 5.18
CA ALA A 82 -9.97 -11.88 6.52
C ALA A 82 -10.48 -10.62 7.25
N LEU A 83 -11.21 -9.75 6.57
CA LEU A 83 -11.77 -8.52 7.13
C LEU A 83 -13.30 -8.61 7.18
N LYS A 84 -13.89 -8.48 8.37
CA LYS A 84 -15.34 -8.47 8.55
C LYS A 84 -15.95 -7.20 7.94
N ALA A 85 -17.16 -7.30 7.37
CA ALA A 85 -17.80 -6.19 6.66
C ALA A 85 -18.04 -4.95 7.53
N ASP A 86 -18.41 -5.12 8.80
CA ASP A 86 -18.61 -4.03 9.75
C ASP A 86 -17.29 -3.32 10.12
N VAL A 87 -16.20 -4.08 10.22
CA VAL A 87 -14.84 -3.53 10.44
C VAL A 87 -14.39 -2.76 9.19
N ALA A 88 -14.57 -3.34 7.99
CA ALA A 88 -14.23 -2.70 6.74
C ALA A 88 -14.98 -1.36 6.56
N SER A 89 -16.28 -1.32 6.87
CA SER A 89 -17.10 -0.09 6.79
C SER A 89 -16.60 1.00 7.74
N ARG A 90 -16.26 0.65 8.98
CA ARG A 90 -15.72 1.59 9.97
C ARG A 90 -14.34 2.13 9.55
N LEU A 91 -13.47 1.25 9.06
CA LEU A 91 -12.16 1.65 8.53
C LEU A 91 -12.30 2.59 7.33
N THR A 92 -13.21 2.30 6.41
CA THR A 92 -13.49 3.15 5.26
C THR A 92 -13.90 4.56 5.72
N ALA A 93 -14.86 4.67 6.64
CA ALA A 93 -15.34 5.96 7.13
C ALA A 93 -14.23 6.81 7.78
N VAL A 94 -13.38 6.20 8.62
CA VAL A 94 -12.29 6.94 9.28
C VAL A 94 -11.19 7.33 8.29
N LEU A 95 -10.91 6.48 7.28
CA LEU A 95 -9.93 6.79 6.23
C LEU A 95 -10.45 7.88 5.27
N ASP A 96 -11.77 7.92 4.99
CA ASP A 96 -12.39 9.02 4.23
C ASP A 96 -12.23 10.36 4.95
N ALA A 97 -12.44 10.39 6.26
CA ALA A 97 -12.22 11.58 7.08
C ALA A 97 -10.73 11.99 7.17
N ALA A 98 -9.82 11.03 7.17
CA ALA A 98 -8.37 11.27 7.28
C ALA A 98 -7.74 11.76 5.96
N THR A 99 -8.26 11.32 4.80
CA THR A 99 -7.66 11.62 3.49
C THR A 99 -7.44 13.12 3.26
N PRO A 100 -8.45 14.00 3.36
CA PRO A 100 -8.25 15.44 3.13
C PRO A 100 -7.33 16.10 4.17
N LEU A 101 -7.23 15.54 5.39
CA LEU A 101 -6.31 16.06 6.40
C LEU A 101 -4.86 15.75 6.04
N VAL A 102 -4.59 14.52 5.59
CA VAL A 102 -3.25 14.11 5.18
C VAL A 102 -2.80 14.87 3.93
N ASP A 103 -3.68 15.01 2.92
CA ASP A 103 -3.37 15.67 1.65
C ASP A 103 -3.12 17.18 1.82
N GLN A 104 -3.83 17.81 2.74
CA GLN A 104 -3.72 19.24 3.02
C GLN A 104 -2.81 19.57 4.21
N ALA A 105 -2.10 18.58 4.76
CA ALA A 105 -1.26 18.70 5.96
C ALA A 105 -2.03 19.36 7.17
N ARG A 106 -3.30 19.03 7.31
CA ARG A 106 -4.18 19.52 8.38
C ARG A 106 -4.23 18.55 9.54
N ARG A 107 -4.65 19.02 10.70
CA ARG A 107 -4.73 18.24 11.94
C ARG A 107 -6.16 18.15 12.44
N SER A 108 -6.49 17.04 13.11
CA SER A 108 -7.74 16.80 13.82
C SER A 108 -7.56 15.75 14.90
N ALA A 109 -7.56 16.19 16.15
CA ALA A 109 -7.46 15.29 17.30
C ALA A 109 -8.61 14.26 17.35
N ALA A 110 -9.79 14.62 16.85
CA ALA A 110 -10.92 13.70 16.78
C ALA A 110 -10.64 12.56 15.78
N VAL A 111 -10.21 12.87 14.55
CA VAL A 111 -9.87 11.85 13.54
C VAL A 111 -8.68 11.02 13.98
N ALA A 112 -7.66 11.63 14.61
CA ALA A 112 -6.51 10.89 15.16
C ALA A 112 -6.94 9.88 16.24
N ARG A 113 -7.85 10.27 17.14
CA ARG A 113 -8.42 9.36 18.15
C ARG A 113 -9.19 8.22 17.48
N ASP A 114 -10.02 8.50 16.49
CA ASP A 114 -10.86 7.51 15.82
C ASP A 114 -10.01 6.52 15.01
N LEU A 115 -8.90 6.97 14.38
CA LEU A 115 -7.90 6.11 13.74
C LEU A 115 -7.23 5.16 14.76
N ARG A 116 -6.82 5.67 15.92
CA ARG A 116 -6.23 4.84 16.99
C ARG A 116 -7.21 3.80 17.53
N ALA A 117 -8.48 4.20 17.72
CA ALA A 117 -9.53 3.28 18.13
C ALA A 117 -9.78 2.18 17.08
N ALA A 118 -9.81 2.54 15.79
CA ALA A 118 -9.92 1.59 14.71
C ALA A 118 -8.73 0.62 14.64
N ALA A 119 -7.52 1.12 14.87
CA ALA A 119 -6.30 0.30 14.94
C ALA A 119 -6.34 -0.71 16.10
N GLN A 120 -6.79 -0.28 17.27
CA GLN A 120 -6.92 -1.14 18.47
C GLN A 120 -7.99 -2.23 18.31
N ALA A 121 -9.02 -1.99 17.49
CA ALA A 121 -10.08 -2.95 17.23
C ALA A 121 -9.69 -4.07 16.26
N LEU A 122 -8.51 -3.98 15.61
CA LEU A 122 -8.02 -5.03 14.73
C LEU A 122 -7.43 -6.19 15.54
N ASP A 123 -7.92 -7.39 15.29
CA ASP A 123 -7.34 -8.61 15.83
C ASP A 123 -6.11 -9.01 14.98
N VAL A 124 -4.93 -8.74 15.50
CA VAL A 124 -3.65 -9.04 14.86
C VAL A 124 -3.04 -10.35 15.37
N SER A 125 -3.82 -11.14 16.09
CA SER A 125 -3.39 -12.45 16.59
C SER A 125 -3.14 -13.43 15.44
N GLY A 126 -2.26 -14.42 15.69
CA GLY A 126 -1.93 -15.45 14.73
C GLY A 126 -0.59 -15.24 14.01
N ASN A 127 -0.33 -16.10 13.04
CA ASN A 127 0.91 -16.14 12.28
C ASN A 127 0.60 -16.20 10.76
N GLY A 128 1.58 -15.84 9.94
CA GLY A 128 1.47 -15.93 8.50
C GLY A 128 1.05 -14.62 7.80
N PRO A 129 0.84 -14.66 6.47
CA PRO A 129 0.66 -13.45 5.67
C PRO A 129 -0.53 -12.59 6.07
N THR A 130 -1.64 -13.19 6.49
CA THR A 130 -2.84 -12.46 6.93
C THR A 130 -2.58 -11.67 8.20
N ALA A 131 -1.95 -12.28 9.21
CA ALA A 131 -1.58 -11.59 10.45
C ALA A 131 -0.57 -10.47 10.21
N GLN A 132 0.39 -10.68 9.30
CA GLN A 132 1.34 -9.65 8.89
C GLN A 132 0.64 -8.46 8.25
N ARG A 133 -0.35 -8.69 7.35
CA ARG A 133 -1.14 -7.63 6.73
C ARG A 133 -2.01 -6.88 7.73
N LEU A 134 -2.64 -7.57 8.68
CA LEU A 134 -3.41 -6.94 9.75
C LEU A 134 -2.51 -6.06 10.65
N THR A 135 -1.32 -6.54 10.98
CA THR A 135 -0.32 -5.77 11.72
C THR A 135 0.11 -4.53 10.94
N ALA A 136 0.41 -4.68 9.65
CA ALA A 136 0.81 -3.57 8.79
C ALA A 136 -0.33 -2.54 8.61
N LEU A 137 -1.58 -2.98 8.50
CA LEU A 137 -2.76 -2.10 8.49
C LEU A 137 -2.87 -1.33 9.79
N ARG A 138 -2.80 -2.01 10.95
CA ARG A 138 -2.84 -1.37 12.28
C ARG A 138 -1.76 -0.31 12.43
N ASP A 139 -0.53 -0.66 12.08
CA ASP A 139 0.62 0.25 12.23
C ASP A 139 0.51 1.45 11.27
N THR A 140 -0.05 1.24 10.07
CA THR A 140 -0.34 2.32 9.13
C THR A 140 -1.40 3.28 9.69
N LEU A 141 -2.48 2.78 10.29
CA LEU A 141 -3.52 3.61 10.93
C LEU A 141 -2.93 4.46 12.06
N VAL A 142 -2.07 3.87 12.91
CA VAL A 142 -1.40 4.61 14.00
C VAL A 142 -0.51 5.72 13.44
N ARG A 143 0.29 5.43 12.43
CA ARG A 143 1.15 6.43 11.76
C ARG A 143 0.36 7.54 11.09
N ILE A 144 -0.81 7.25 10.50
CA ILE A 144 -1.72 8.28 9.97
C ILE A 144 -2.27 9.12 11.13
N ALA A 145 -2.68 8.49 12.25
CA ALA A 145 -3.17 9.21 13.42
C ALA A 145 -2.11 10.18 13.97
N ASP A 146 -0.85 9.78 14.03
CA ASP A 146 0.26 10.64 14.48
C ASP A 146 0.49 11.82 13.54
N ARG A 147 0.29 11.60 12.24
CA ARG A 147 0.44 12.66 11.22
C ARG A 147 -0.66 13.73 11.30
N VAL A 148 -1.88 13.34 11.70
CA VAL A 148 -3.05 14.26 11.79
C VAL A 148 -3.39 14.70 13.22
N SER A 149 -2.55 14.38 14.19
CA SER A 149 -2.68 14.78 15.60
C SER A 149 -2.38 16.27 15.85
#